data_25ea7cec217e1ad9a11be9bffe22ae38
#
_entry.id   25ea7cec217e1ad9a11be9bffe22ae38
#
_cell.length_a   1.000
_cell.length_b   1.000
_cell.length_c   1.000
_cell.angle_alpha   90.00
_cell.angle_beta   90.00
_cell.angle_gamma   90.00
#
_symmetry.space_group_name_H-M   'P 1'
#
loop_
_entity.id
_entity.type
_entity.pdbx_description
1 polymer ?
#
loop_
_entity_poly.entity_id
_entity_poly.type
_entity_poly.pdbx_seq_one_letter_code
_entity_poly.pdbx_strand_id
1 'polypeptide(L)'
;MQALMSDIRWLGLDWDEGPTPEKEDPSYHQSNRYPLYTAKLEQLKSMNLAYPCFCSRRDVRTMASAPHIGDAGAPYPGTCRNLSPEEVRERIREGKKYSWRFRSPDTPYRFTDMVYGPQTATLQECGGDFNLQRSDGVFSYQLAVSVDDGDMGITQVVRGRDLLPSTPRQIAVLEALGYAVPQYAHIPLLLDAEHERLAKRHASLSLESLRQDGVSPWRIIGLLAWVAGITDRREPVHPRELVSSFRWESLPRDDYVLTSKDMQWLGKENMNVC
;
A
#
# COMPACT_ATOMS: atom_id res chain seq x y z
N MET A 1 13.72 -9.54 -0.91
CA MET A 1 13.56 -9.53 0.56
C MET A 1 14.88 -9.28 1.27
N GLN A 2 15.96 -10.05 1.03
CA GLN A 2 17.26 -9.87 1.72
C GLN A 2 17.82 -8.44 1.63
N ALA A 3 17.77 -7.78 0.47
CA ALA A 3 18.22 -6.40 0.31
C ALA A 3 17.46 -5.43 1.23
N LEU A 4 16.13 -5.55 1.29
CA LEU A 4 15.29 -4.72 2.16
C LEU A 4 15.65 -4.89 3.64
N MET A 5 15.83 -6.13 4.11
CA MET A 5 16.22 -6.40 5.49
C MET A 5 17.61 -5.84 5.81
N SER A 6 18.55 -5.96 4.86
CA SER A 6 19.88 -5.36 4.98
C SER A 6 19.81 -3.84 5.09
N ASP A 7 18.97 -3.19 4.28
CA ASP A 7 18.81 -1.73 4.27
C ASP A 7 18.17 -1.23 5.59
N ILE A 8 17.14 -1.90 6.08
CA ILE A 8 16.49 -1.55 7.36
C ILE A 8 17.51 -1.65 8.51
N ARG A 9 18.28 -2.74 8.57
CA ARG A 9 19.33 -2.90 9.60
C ARG A 9 20.44 -1.86 9.48
N TRP A 10 20.86 -1.54 8.26
CA TRP A 10 21.85 -0.51 8.00
C TRP A 10 21.40 0.86 8.51
N LEU A 11 20.09 1.16 8.39
CA LEU A 11 19.48 2.36 8.95
C LEU A 11 19.31 2.31 10.48
N GLY A 12 19.79 1.27 11.17
CA GLY A 12 19.66 1.11 12.63
C GLY A 12 18.24 0.80 13.09
N LEU A 13 17.38 0.34 12.18
CA LEU A 13 16.01 -0.09 12.48
C LEU A 13 15.99 -1.60 12.73
N ASP A 14 15.15 -2.02 13.66
CA ASP A 14 14.88 -3.41 14.01
C ASP A 14 13.37 -3.68 14.00
N TRP A 15 12.98 -4.93 14.14
CA TRP A 15 11.60 -5.38 14.20
C TRP A 15 11.49 -6.61 15.10
N ASP A 16 10.37 -6.77 15.76
CA ASP A 16 10.13 -7.85 16.72
C ASP A 16 9.66 -9.14 16.02
N GLU A 17 8.82 -9.01 15.00
CA GLU A 17 8.28 -10.13 14.23
C GLU A 17 8.51 -9.96 12.74
N GLY A 18 8.87 -11.05 12.07
CA GLY A 18 9.11 -11.08 10.63
C GLY A 18 10.32 -11.93 10.25
N PRO A 19 10.59 -12.09 8.95
CA PRO A 19 11.77 -12.78 8.48
C PRO A 19 13.03 -12.01 8.87
N THR A 20 14.09 -12.73 9.19
CA THR A 20 15.43 -12.15 9.40
C THR A 20 16.42 -12.76 8.41
N PRO A 21 17.59 -12.12 8.14
CA PRO A 21 18.59 -12.71 7.28
C PRO A 21 19.08 -14.09 7.76
N GLU A 22 19.01 -14.32 9.07
CA GLU A 22 19.46 -15.55 9.70
C GLU A 22 18.36 -16.62 9.79
N LYS A 23 17.10 -16.19 9.76
CA LYS A 23 15.93 -17.06 9.85
C LYS A 23 14.87 -16.64 8.84
N GLU A 24 14.83 -17.35 7.74
CA GLU A 24 13.72 -17.24 6.81
C GLU A 24 12.48 -17.91 7.41
N ASP A 25 11.38 -17.17 7.53
CA ASP A 25 10.10 -17.71 7.96
C ASP A 25 9.13 -17.69 6.78
N PRO A 26 8.83 -18.86 6.20
CA PRO A 26 7.93 -18.95 5.06
C PRO A 26 6.51 -18.42 5.30
N SER A 27 6.07 -18.29 6.56
CA SER A 27 4.73 -17.80 6.91
C SER A 27 4.53 -16.32 6.54
N TYR A 28 5.62 -15.54 6.43
CA TYR A 28 5.60 -14.14 6.01
C TYR A 28 5.65 -13.96 4.47
N HIS A 29 5.76 -15.05 3.71
CA HIS A 29 5.73 -14.98 2.25
C HIS A 29 4.31 -15.15 1.72
N GLN A 30 3.77 -14.12 1.10
CA GLN A 30 2.40 -14.15 0.56
C GLN A 30 2.17 -15.32 -0.42
N SER A 31 3.20 -15.72 -1.17
CA SER A 31 3.12 -16.90 -2.06
C SER A 31 2.79 -18.20 -1.33
N ASN A 32 3.17 -18.33 -0.06
CA ASN A 32 2.91 -19.50 0.78
C ASN A 32 1.55 -19.42 1.48
N ARG A 33 0.90 -18.27 1.46
CA ARG A 33 -0.40 -18.02 2.09
C ARG A 33 -1.60 -18.17 1.15
N TYR A 34 -1.37 -18.58 -0.09
CA TYR A 34 -2.43 -18.80 -1.09
C TYR A 34 -3.59 -19.70 -0.62
N PRO A 35 -3.36 -20.81 0.12
CA PRO A 35 -4.47 -21.58 0.68
C PRO A 35 -5.38 -20.77 1.61
N LEU A 36 -4.81 -19.88 2.44
CA LEU A 36 -5.59 -18.98 3.31
C LEU A 36 -6.40 -17.98 2.48
N TYR A 37 -5.77 -17.32 1.50
CA TYR A 37 -6.48 -16.38 0.63
C TYR A 37 -7.60 -17.03 -0.16
N THR A 38 -7.39 -18.28 -0.61
CA THR A 38 -8.43 -19.08 -1.27
C THR A 38 -9.61 -19.32 -0.34
N ALA A 39 -9.37 -19.77 0.89
CA ALA A 39 -10.43 -19.99 1.88
C ALA A 39 -11.23 -18.71 2.17
N LYS A 40 -10.53 -17.56 2.29
CA LYS A 40 -11.19 -16.27 2.52
C LYS A 40 -11.97 -15.76 1.31
N LEU A 41 -11.48 -16.01 0.10
CA LEU A 41 -12.25 -15.73 -1.11
C LEU A 41 -13.51 -16.58 -1.17
N GLU A 42 -13.45 -17.88 -0.86
CA GLU A 42 -14.63 -18.75 -0.81
C GLU A 42 -15.64 -18.28 0.25
N GLN A 43 -15.17 -17.80 1.41
CA GLN A 43 -16.01 -17.18 2.42
C GLN A 43 -16.77 -15.96 1.85
N LEU A 44 -16.08 -15.04 1.16
CA LEU A 44 -16.69 -13.89 0.51
C LEU A 44 -17.70 -14.29 -0.58
N LYS A 45 -17.42 -15.33 -1.34
CA LYS A 45 -18.35 -15.91 -2.34
C LYS A 45 -19.63 -16.43 -1.69
N SER A 46 -19.50 -17.19 -0.61
CA SER A 46 -20.66 -17.75 0.10
C SER A 46 -21.58 -16.67 0.68
N MET A 47 -21.02 -15.49 0.98
CA MET A 47 -21.74 -14.30 1.46
C MET A 47 -22.29 -13.43 0.30
N ASN A 48 -22.13 -13.85 -0.95
CA ASN A 48 -22.46 -13.05 -2.16
C ASN A 48 -21.74 -11.70 -2.23
N LEU A 49 -20.58 -11.59 -1.57
CA LEU A 49 -19.71 -10.41 -1.60
C LEU A 49 -18.61 -10.49 -2.67
N ALA A 50 -18.52 -11.60 -3.38
CA ALA A 50 -17.63 -11.76 -4.52
C ALA A 50 -18.37 -12.33 -5.72
N TYR A 51 -18.06 -11.83 -6.92
CA TYR A 51 -18.66 -12.29 -8.17
C TYR A 51 -17.64 -12.37 -9.30
N PRO A 52 -17.85 -13.24 -10.33
CA PRO A 52 -16.94 -13.36 -11.46
C PRO A 52 -17.10 -12.18 -12.43
N CYS A 53 -15.97 -11.61 -12.84
CA CYS A 53 -15.91 -10.52 -13.82
C CYS A 53 -15.11 -10.96 -15.04
N PHE A 54 -15.72 -10.91 -16.20
CA PHE A 54 -15.15 -11.32 -17.49
C PHE A 54 -14.51 -10.17 -18.28
N CYS A 55 -14.56 -8.95 -17.76
CA CYS A 55 -13.93 -7.79 -18.39
C CYS A 55 -12.42 -7.86 -18.33
N SER A 56 -11.75 -7.57 -19.44
CA SER A 56 -10.32 -7.35 -19.49
C SER A 56 -9.94 -5.98 -18.91
N ARG A 57 -8.63 -5.76 -18.63
CA ARG A 57 -8.14 -4.43 -18.23
C ARG A 57 -8.40 -3.36 -19.31
N ARG A 58 -8.37 -3.76 -20.57
CA ARG A 58 -8.67 -2.86 -21.70
C ARG A 58 -10.13 -2.45 -21.68
N ASP A 59 -11.05 -3.40 -21.49
CA ASP A 59 -12.49 -3.11 -21.43
C ASP A 59 -12.79 -2.12 -20.30
N VAL A 60 -12.24 -2.36 -19.10
CA VAL A 60 -12.44 -1.45 -17.97
C VAL A 60 -11.94 -0.03 -18.29
N ARG A 61 -10.74 0.11 -18.87
CA ARG A 61 -10.22 1.42 -19.27
C ARG A 61 -11.05 2.11 -20.34
N THR A 62 -11.53 1.37 -21.33
CA THR A 62 -12.34 1.93 -22.42
C THR A 62 -13.71 2.40 -21.93
N MET A 63 -14.29 1.72 -20.94
CA MET A 63 -15.60 2.05 -20.38
C MET A 63 -15.55 3.14 -19.29
N ALA A 64 -14.37 3.40 -18.71
CA ALA A 64 -14.22 4.46 -17.73
C ALA A 64 -14.20 5.82 -18.41
N SER A 65 -15.23 6.61 -18.20
CA SER A 65 -15.41 7.95 -18.79
C SER A 65 -14.67 9.08 -18.05
N ALA A 66 -14.07 8.79 -16.91
CA ALA A 66 -13.36 9.79 -16.08
C ALA A 66 -11.84 9.59 -16.14
N PRO A 67 -11.04 10.69 -16.07
CA PRO A 67 -9.60 10.59 -15.91
C PRO A 67 -9.26 9.85 -14.62
N HIS A 68 -8.18 9.05 -14.67
CA HIS A 68 -7.73 8.26 -13.53
C HIS A 68 -7.24 9.15 -12.40
N ILE A 69 -7.77 8.95 -11.20
CA ILE A 69 -7.29 9.61 -9.99
C ILE A 69 -6.29 8.64 -9.32
N GLY A 70 -5.00 8.87 -9.53
CA GLY A 70 -3.91 8.16 -8.87
C GLY A 70 -3.82 6.65 -9.18
N ASP A 71 -3.16 5.89 -8.32
CA ASP A 71 -2.92 4.44 -8.47
C ASP A 71 -4.16 3.54 -8.32
N ALA A 72 -5.31 4.11 -8.02
CA ALA A 72 -6.57 3.37 -7.87
C ALA A 72 -7.03 2.69 -9.17
N GLY A 73 -6.47 3.09 -10.32
CA GLY A 73 -6.86 2.59 -11.65
C GLY A 73 -8.21 3.14 -12.12
N ALA A 74 -8.62 2.73 -13.33
CA ALA A 74 -9.90 3.12 -13.88
C ALA A 74 -11.07 2.60 -13.03
N PRO A 75 -12.09 3.44 -12.71
CA PRO A 75 -13.28 3.00 -12.01
C PRO A 75 -13.96 1.87 -12.78
N TYR A 76 -14.37 0.83 -12.06
CA TYR A 76 -15.08 -0.28 -12.70
C TYR A 76 -16.57 0.02 -12.82
N PRO A 77 -17.16 -0.03 -14.04
CA PRO A 77 -18.56 0.38 -14.28
C PRO A 77 -19.61 -0.66 -13.82
N GLY A 78 -19.20 -1.77 -13.21
CA GLY A 78 -20.15 -2.76 -12.72
C GLY A 78 -20.73 -3.73 -13.78
N THR A 79 -20.19 -3.76 -15.00
CA THR A 79 -20.72 -4.51 -16.15
C THR A 79 -21.07 -5.98 -15.86
N CYS A 80 -20.28 -6.69 -15.05
CA CYS A 80 -20.54 -8.08 -14.71
C CYS A 80 -21.22 -8.28 -13.36
N ARG A 81 -21.51 -7.18 -12.64
CA ARG A 81 -22.02 -7.23 -11.26
C ARG A 81 -23.38 -7.94 -11.15
N ASN A 82 -24.22 -7.79 -12.16
CA ASN A 82 -25.61 -8.26 -12.17
C ASN A 82 -25.85 -9.38 -13.18
N LEU A 83 -24.81 -10.09 -13.63
CA LEU A 83 -24.97 -11.26 -14.48
C LEU A 83 -25.75 -12.34 -13.70
N SER A 84 -26.71 -12.95 -14.39
CA SER A 84 -27.44 -14.09 -13.85
C SER A 84 -26.51 -15.33 -13.71
N PRO A 85 -26.86 -16.28 -12.86
CA PRO A 85 -26.12 -17.52 -12.76
C PRO A 85 -26.01 -18.29 -14.09
N GLU A 86 -27.02 -18.17 -14.97
CA GLU A 86 -27.06 -18.76 -16.31
C GLU A 86 -26.01 -18.12 -17.21
N GLU A 87 -25.98 -16.79 -17.30
CA GLU A 87 -25.00 -16.03 -18.09
C GLU A 87 -23.56 -16.30 -17.62
N VAL A 88 -23.35 -16.41 -16.31
CA VAL A 88 -22.04 -16.76 -15.74
C VAL A 88 -21.64 -18.17 -16.21
N ARG A 89 -22.53 -19.17 -16.07
CA ARG A 89 -22.24 -20.55 -16.50
C ARG A 89 -21.97 -20.66 -18.00
N GLU A 90 -22.71 -19.89 -18.82
CA GLU A 90 -22.49 -19.86 -20.26
C GLU A 90 -21.11 -19.30 -20.62
N ARG A 91 -20.73 -18.17 -20.06
CA ARG A 91 -19.41 -17.57 -20.29
C ARG A 91 -18.25 -18.47 -19.84
N ILE A 92 -18.42 -19.20 -18.74
CA ILE A 92 -17.44 -20.20 -18.28
C ILE A 92 -17.37 -21.36 -19.27
N ARG A 93 -18.51 -21.86 -19.78
CA ARG A 93 -18.53 -22.95 -20.79
C ARG A 93 -17.89 -22.50 -22.11
N GLU A 94 -18.00 -21.24 -22.47
CA GLU A 94 -17.30 -20.64 -23.62
C GLU A 94 -15.77 -20.48 -23.39
N GLY A 95 -15.25 -20.88 -22.23
CA GLY A 95 -13.83 -20.77 -21.90
C GLY A 95 -13.36 -19.35 -21.58
N LYS A 96 -14.26 -18.40 -21.34
CA LYS A 96 -13.89 -17.03 -20.98
C LYS A 96 -13.20 -17.00 -19.62
N LYS A 97 -11.99 -16.42 -19.58
CA LYS A 97 -11.27 -16.16 -18.33
C LYS A 97 -12.00 -15.08 -17.53
N TYR A 98 -12.00 -15.22 -16.21
CA TYR A 98 -12.61 -14.26 -15.32
C TYR A 98 -11.73 -13.99 -14.10
N SER A 99 -11.93 -12.83 -13.52
CA SER A 99 -11.39 -12.40 -12.22
C SER A 99 -12.51 -12.42 -11.19
N TRP A 100 -12.16 -12.49 -9.90
CA TRP A 100 -13.13 -12.28 -8.83
C TRP A 100 -13.07 -10.82 -8.37
N ARG A 101 -14.26 -10.18 -8.29
CA ARG A 101 -14.39 -8.80 -7.76
C ARG A 101 -15.20 -8.78 -6.49
N PHE A 102 -14.80 -7.89 -5.57
CA PHE A 102 -15.59 -7.54 -4.38
C PHE A 102 -16.82 -6.74 -4.81
N ARG A 103 -17.96 -7.11 -4.28
CA ARG A 103 -19.24 -6.39 -4.48
C ARG A 103 -19.32 -5.26 -3.47
N SER A 104 -18.97 -4.06 -3.89
CA SER A 104 -18.91 -2.88 -3.05
C SER A 104 -20.32 -2.47 -2.58
N PRO A 105 -20.58 -2.36 -1.26
CA PRO A 105 -21.82 -1.76 -0.77
C PRO A 105 -21.81 -0.25 -1.01
N ASP A 106 -22.99 0.35 -1.05
CA ASP A 106 -23.16 1.80 -1.27
C ASP A 106 -23.01 2.63 0.03
N THR A 107 -22.66 1.98 1.13
CA THR A 107 -22.47 2.63 2.43
C THR A 107 -21.09 3.27 2.54
N PRO A 108 -20.99 4.48 3.14
CA PRO A 108 -19.70 5.11 3.36
C PRO A 108 -18.91 4.42 4.49
N TYR A 109 -17.62 4.25 4.29
CA TYR A 109 -16.66 3.83 5.30
C TYR A 109 -16.10 5.05 6.02
N ARG A 110 -16.07 4.99 7.35
CA ARG A 110 -15.54 6.06 8.22
C ARG A 110 -14.43 5.49 9.09
N PHE A 111 -13.32 6.20 9.15
CA PHE A 111 -12.21 5.89 10.04
C PHE A 111 -11.47 7.17 10.41
N THR A 112 -10.67 7.13 11.45
CA THR A 112 -9.79 8.24 11.82
C THR A 112 -8.37 7.84 11.52
N ASP A 113 -7.73 8.57 10.58
CA ASP A 113 -6.31 8.45 10.33
C ASP A 113 -5.53 9.25 11.37
N MET A 114 -4.45 8.68 11.89
CA MET A 114 -3.69 9.31 12.98
C MET A 114 -2.98 10.59 12.55
N VAL A 115 -2.73 10.77 11.24
CA VAL A 115 -2.08 11.96 10.68
C VAL A 115 -3.10 12.88 9.98
N TYR A 116 -3.94 12.29 9.12
CA TYR A 116 -4.89 13.07 8.30
C TYR A 116 -6.25 13.30 8.98
N GLY A 117 -6.49 12.72 10.17
CA GLY A 117 -7.72 12.90 10.92
C GLY A 117 -8.92 12.14 10.33
N PRO A 118 -10.16 12.59 10.59
CA PRO A 118 -11.37 11.88 10.17
C PRO A 118 -11.46 11.75 8.64
N GLN A 119 -11.70 10.54 8.18
CA GLN A 119 -11.85 10.18 6.77
C GLN A 119 -13.23 9.57 6.56
N THR A 120 -13.85 9.91 5.43
CA THR A 120 -15.10 9.31 4.99
C THR A 120 -15.04 9.12 3.48
N ALA A 121 -15.29 7.91 3.01
CA ALA A 121 -15.35 7.63 1.58
C ALA A 121 -16.27 6.44 1.30
N THR A 122 -16.97 6.48 0.18
CA THR A 122 -17.66 5.33 -0.37
C THR A 122 -16.70 4.51 -1.22
N LEU A 123 -16.98 3.22 -1.41
CA LEU A 123 -16.18 2.40 -2.31
C LEU A 123 -16.34 2.84 -3.78
N GLN A 124 -17.43 3.49 -4.13
CA GLN A 124 -17.64 4.07 -5.46
C GLN A 124 -16.65 5.20 -5.74
N GLU A 125 -16.43 6.11 -4.79
CA GLU A 125 -15.40 7.16 -4.86
C GLU A 125 -13.99 6.57 -4.93
N CYS A 126 -13.79 5.41 -4.33
CA CYS A 126 -12.53 4.66 -4.40
C CYS A 126 -12.38 3.79 -5.67
N GLY A 127 -13.24 3.95 -6.69
CA GLY A 127 -13.18 3.22 -7.96
C GLY A 127 -14.10 2.00 -8.07
N GLY A 128 -15.05 1.84 -7.16
CA GLY A 128 -16.11 0.83 -7.20
C GLY A 128 -15.65 -0.58 -6.86
N ASP A 129 -16.29 -1.56 -7.48
CA ASP A 129 -15.96 -2.97 -7.28
C ASP A 129 -14.51 -3.27 -7.71
N PHE A 130 -13.73 -3.82 -6.81
CA PHE A 130 -12.30 -4.04 -7.01
C PHE A 130 -11.95 -5.53 -7.10
N ASN A 131 -10.81 -5.84 -7.71
CA ASN A 131 -10.35 -7.22 -7.84
C ASN A 131 -9.96 -7.81 -6.48
N LEU A 132 -10.39 -9.05 -6.23
CA LEU A 132 -9.91 -9.93 -5.16
C LEU A 132 -8.91 -10.95 -5.69
N GLN A 133 -9.19 -11.51 -6.89
CA GLN A 133 -8.30 -12.43 -7.57
C GLN A 133 -8.33 -12.16 -9.08
N ARG A 134 -7.17 -12.15 -9.69
CA ARG A 134 -6.99 -11.98 -11.14
C ARG A 134 -7.34 -13.26 -11.89
N SER A 135 -7.58 -13.14 -13.18
CA SER A 135 -7.89 -14.28 -14.06
C SER A 135 -6.73 -15.28 -14.25
N ASP A 136 -5.52 -14.92 -13.83
CA ASP A 136 -4.34 -15.80 -13.79
C ASP A 136 -4.17 -16.49 -12.43
N GLY A 137 -5.12 -16.33 -11.51
CA GLY A 137 -5.11 -16.92 -10.17
C GLY A 137 -4.35 -16.12 -9.11
N VAL A 138 -3.66 -15.05 -9.48
CA VAL A 138 -2.93 -14.19 -8.52
C VAL A 138 -3.93 -13.37 -7.70
N PHE A 139 -3.79 -13.42 -6.38
CA PHE A 139 -4.58 -12.59 -5.48
C PHE A 139 -4.20 -11.12 -5.56
N SER A 140 -5.18 -10.24 -5.42
CA SER A 140 -4.94 -8.80 -5.43
C SER A 140 -4.30 -8.35 -4.11
N TYR A 141 -3.60 -7.20 -4.17
CA TYR A 141 -3.06 -6.55 -2.98
C TYR A 141 -4.16 -6.30 -1.93
N GLN A 142 -5.35 -5.85 -2.36
CA GLN A 142 -6.43 -5.52 -1.43
C GLN A 142 -6.90 -6.72 -0.60
N LEU A 143 -7.03 -7.90 -1.22
CA LEU A 143 -7.38 -9.11 -0.48
C LEU A 143 -6.22 -9.59 0.38
N ALA A 144 -5.03 -9.71 -0.20
CA ALA A 144 -3.89 -10.32 0.46
C ALA A 144 -3.50 -9.54 1.72
N VAL A 145 -3.33 -8.20 1.63
CA VAL A 145 -2.95 -7.41 2.80
C VAL A 145 -4.02 -7.40 3.88
N SER A 146 -5.32 -7.31 3.51
CA SER A 146 -6.39 -7.32 4.51
C SER A 146 -6.48 -8.66 5.24
N VAL A 147 -6.29 -9.77 4.52
CA VAL A 147 -6.27 -11.11 5.14
C VAL A 147 -5.05 -11.27 6.03
N ASP A 148 -3.87 -10.80 5.59
CA ASP A 148 -2.65 -10.88 6.38
C ASP A 148 -2.76 -10.04 7.65
N ASP A 149 -3.21 -8.80 7.55
CA ASP A 149 -3.39 -7.90 8.70
C ASP A 149 -4.39 -8.49 9.71
N GLY A 150 -5.51 -9.05 9.22
CA GLY A 150 -6.51 -9.65 10.08
C GLY A 150 -6.05 -10.94 10.74
N ASP A 151 -5.42 -11.84 9.99
CA ASP A 151 -4.95 -13.15 10.46
C ASP A 151 -3.77 -13.03 11.45
N MET A 152 -2.88 -12.08 11.21
CA MET A 152 -1.74 -11.76 12.08
C MET A 152 -2.11 -10.86 13.27
N GLY A 153 -3.36 -10.40 13.36
CA GLY A 153 -3.82 -9.55 14.47
C GLY A 153 -3.16 -8.18 14.50
N ILE A 154 -2.87 -7.61 13.32
CA ILE A 154 -2.28 -6.27 13.23
C ILE A 154 -3.23 -5.23 13.81
N THR A 155 -2.75 -4.44 14.75
CA THR A 155 -3.53 -3.41 15.45
C THR A 155 -3.32 -2.01 14.91
N GLN A 156 -2.19 -1.77 14.22
CA GLN A 156 -1.84 -0.47 13.65
C GLN A 156 -1.08 -0.63 12.33
N VAL A 157 -1.51 0.10 11.31
CA VAL A 157 -0.88 0.13 9.96
C VAL A 157 -0.30 1.51 9.71
N VAL A 158 1.03 1.57 9.49
CA VAL A 158 1.74 2.79 9.11
C VAL A 158 2.27 2.63 7.69
N ARG A 159 1.91 3.56 6.78
CA ARG A 159 2.29 3.47 5.36
C ARG A 159 2.23 4.82 4.64
N GLY A 160 2.68 4.87 3.40
CA GLY A 160 2.60 6.08 2.58
C GLY A 160 1.16 6.52 2.29
N ARG A 161 0.93 7.82 2.22
CA ARG A 161 -0.40 8.41 1.99
C ARG A 161 -1.02 8.07 0.63
N ASP A 162 -0.21 7.64 -0.33
CA ASP A 162 -0.69 7.12 -1.62
C ASP A 162 -1.63 5.92 -1.49
N LEU A 163 -1.56 5.22 -0.36
CA LEU A 163 -2.46 4.11 -0.02
C LEU A 163 -3.71 4.53 0.78
N LEU A 164 -3.83 5.81 1.16
CA LEU A 164 -5.02 6.31 1.87
C LEU A 164 -6.34 6.00 1.13
N PRO A 165 -6.45 6.18 -0.22
CA PRO A 165 -7.65 5.82 -0.96
C PRO A 165 -7.94 4.31 -1.01
N SER A 166 -6.98 3.45 -0.66
CA SER A 166 -7.17 1.99 -0.57
C SER A 166 -7.77 1.55 0.76
N THR A 167 -7.67 2.37 1.80
CA THR A 167 -8.10 2.02 3.16
C THR A 167 -9.58 1.61 3.26
N PRO A 168 -10.55 2.31 2.65
CA PRO A 168 -11.95 1.89 2.69
C PRO A 168 -12.18 0.49 2.08
N ARG A 169 -11.42 0.12 1.03
CA ARG A 169 -11.50 -1.23 0.42
C ARG A 169 -11.01 -2.31 1.36
N GLN A 170 -9.93 -2.03 2.09
CA GLN A 170 -9.34 -2.96 3.05
C GLN A 170 -10.23 -3.11 4.28
N ILE A 171 -10.78 -2.01 4.79
CA ILE A 171 -11.79 -2.05 5.87
C ILE A 171 -12.98 -2.91 5.45
N ALA A 172 -13.50 -2.74 4.23
CA ALA A 172 -14.60 -3.53 3.72
C ALA A 172 -14.30 -5.04 3.70
N VAL A 173 -13.10 -5.43 3.33
CA VAL A 173 -12.68 -6.85 3.33
C VAL A 173 -12.52 -7.36 4.77
N LEU A 174 -11.88 -6.59 5.65
CA LEU A 174 -11.70 -6.95 7.06
C LEU A 174 -13.05 -7.18 7.76
N GLU A 175 -13.98 -6.22 7.66
CA GLU A 175 -15.31 -6.31 8.25
C GLU A 175 -16.11 -7.49 7.69
N ALA A 176 -16.08 -7.68 6.35
CA ALA A 176 -16.77 -8.80 5.69
C ALA A 176 -16.23 -10.17 6.15
N LEU A 177 -14.96 -10.26 6.50
CA LEU A 177 -14.32 -11.48 6.99
C LEU A 177 -14.40 -11.64 8.52
N GLY A 178 -14.94 -10.64 9.23
CA GLY A 178 -15.07 -10.65 10.68
C GLY A 178 -13.76 -10.35 11.43
N TYR A 179 -12.80 -9.71 10.77
CA TYR A 179 -11.56 -9.27 11.39
C TYR A 179 -11.71 -7.90 12.07
N ALA A 180 -10.87 -7.67 13.07
CA ALA A 180 -10.75 -6.33 13.65
C ALA A 180 -10.12 -5.37 12.63
N VAL A 181 -10.63 -4.13 12.60
CA VAL A 181 -10.05 -3.07 11.75
C VAL A 181 -8.91 -2.41 12.52
N PRO A 182 -7.67 -2.38 11.97
CA PRO A 182 -6.55 -1.71 12.61
C PRO A 182 -6.71 -0.19 12.61
N GLN A 183 -5.95 0.48 13.45
CA GLN A 183 -5.72 1.93 13.32
C GLN A 183 -4.82 2.21 12.11
N TYR A 184 -5.07 3.31 11.41
CA TYR A 184 -4.28 3.70 10.24
C TYR A 184 -3.53 5.01 10.50
N ALA A 185 -2.29 5.06 10.06
CA ALA A 185 -1.48 6.25 9.98
C ALA A 185 -0.84 6.32 8.60
N HIS A 186 -1.26 7.29 7.80
CA HIS A 186 -0.65 7.55 6.50
C HIS A 186 0.36 8.67 6.63
N ILE A 187 1.57 8.44 6.14
CA ILE A 187 2.65 9.42 6.19
C ILE A 187 2.84 10.08 4.82
N PRO A 188 3.24 11.37 4.77
CA PRO A 188 3.50 12.05 3.51
C PRO A 188 4.63 11.37 2.72
N LEU A 189 4.66 11.63 1.43
CA LEU A 189 5.62 11.05 0.51
C LEU A 189 6.84 11.97 0.36
N LEU A 190 7.97 11.35 0.00
CA LEU A 190 9.10 12.07 -0.56
C LEU A 190 8.98 12.05 -2.09
N LEU A 191 9.05 13.24 -2.67
CA LEU A 191 8.92 13.48 -4.10
C LEU A 191 10.23 14.01 -4.67
N ASP A 192 10.44 13.81 -5.96
CA ASP A 192 11.49 14.50 -6.72
C ASP A 192 11.06 15.92 -7.13
N ALA A 193 11.90 16.62 -7.89
CA ALA A 193 11.62 17.99 -8.36
C ALA A 193 10.44 18.07 -9.34
N GLU A 194 10.09 16.97 -10.00
CA GLU A 194 8.94 16.84 -10.89
C GLU A 194 7.65 16.47 -10.15
N HIS A 195 7.69 16.45 -8.81
CA HIS A 195 6.59 16.01 -7.95
C HIS A 195 6.16 14.56 -8.15
N GLU A 196 7.06 13.74 -8.69
CA GLU A 196 6.85 12.30 -8.82
C GLU A 196 7.43 11.56 -7.61
N ARG A 197 6.82 10.43 -7.27
CA ARG A 197 7.32 9.61 -6.15
C ARG A 197 8.73 9.11 -6.44
N LEU A 198 9.58 9.14 -5.41
CA LEU A 198 10.89 8.47 -5.46
C LEU A 198 10.67 6.98 -5.72
N ALA A 199 10.71 6.59 -6.97
CA ALA A 199 10.47 5.23 -7.43
C ALA A 199 11.77 4.63 -7.98
N LYS A 200 11.69 3.39 -8.47
CA LYS A 200 12.82 2.65 -9.08
C LYS A 200 13.56 3.38 -10.21
N ARG A 201 12.97 4.44 -10.78
CA ARG A 201 13.61 5.30 -11.80
C ARG A 201 14.76 6.14 -11.22
N HIS A 202 14.73 6.42 -9.93
CA HIS A 202 15.77 7.18 -9.21
C HIS A 202 16.75 6.23 -8.54
N ALA A 203 17.34 5.31 -9.31
CA ALA A 203 18.30 4.31 -8.82
C ALA A 203 19.43 4.93 -7.97
N SER A 204 19.83 6.17 -8.28
CA SER A 204 20.87 6.94 -7.59
C SER A 204 20.49 7.38 -6.15
N LEU A 205 19.20 7.38 -5.82
CA LEU A 205 18.67 7.68 -4.47
C LEU A 205 18.17 6.42 -3.75
N SER A 206 18.41 5.24 -4.30
CA SER A 206 18.16 4.02 -3.56
C SER A 206 19.05 3.94 -2.33
N LEU A 207 18.58 3.31 -1.26
CA LEU A 207 19.39 3.10 -0.05
C LEU A 207 20.68 2.33 -0.37
N GLU A 208 20.63 1.41 -1.32
CA GLU A 208 21.80 0.70 -1.83
C GLU A 208 22.85 1.64 -2.44
N SER A 209 22.41 2.57 -3.32
CA SER A 209 23.31 3.57 -3.91
C SER A 209 23.90 4.50 -2.87
N LEU A 210 23.06 5.01 -1.96
CA LEU A 210 23.53 5.89 -0.87
C LEU A 210 24.58 5.19 -0.01
N ARG A 211 24.39 3.91 0.29
CA ARG A 211 25.35 3.09 1.05
C ARG A 211 26.66 2.87 0.27
N GLN A 212 26.58 2.57 -1.03
CA GLN A 212 27.76 2.40 -1.89
C GLN A 212 28.58 3.68 -2.00
N ASP A 213 27.93 4.83 -2.00
CA ASP A 213 28.58 6.15 -2.01
C ASP A 213 29.09 6.59 -0.64
N GLY A 214 28.99 5.75 0.38
CA GLY A 214 29.52 6.02 1.72
C GLY A 214 28.68 6.99 2.56
N VAL A 215 27.42 7.25 2.19
CA VAL A 215 26.51 8.10 2.96
C VAL A 215 26.25 7.45 4.30
N SER A 216 26.43 8.20 5.39
CA SER A 216 26.10 7.71 6.72
C SER A 216 24.60 7.46 6.89
N PRO A 217 24.15 6.30 7.40
CA PRO A 217 22.75 6.05 7.68
C PRO A 217 22.14 7.09 8.62
N TRP A 218 22.93 7.60 9.57
CA TRP A 218 22.48 8.64 10.51
C TRP A 218 22.16 9.98 9.83
N ARG A 219 22.81 10.30 8.71
CA ARG A 219 22.47 11.49 7.91
C ARG A 219 21.14 11.29 7.21
N ILE A 220 20.86 10.10 6.72
CA ILE A 220 19.56 9.77 6.11
C ILE A 220 18.46 9.88 7.15
N ILE A 221 18.63 9.25 8.32
CA ILE A 221 17.67 9.33 9.42
C ILE A 221 17.48 10.78 9.89
N GLY A 222 18.55 11.56 10.00
CA GLY A 222 18.47 12.98 10.37
C GLY A 222 17.70 13.84 9.38
N LEU A 223 17.87 13.58 8.07
CA LEU A 223 17.06 14.23 7.04
C LEU A 223 15.58 13.85 7.18
N LEU A 224 15.29 12.57 7.32
CA LEU A 224 13.92 12.08 7.46
C LEU A 224 13.24 12.59 8.74
N ALA A 225 13.97 12.64 9.86
CA ALA A 225 13.47 13.15 11.13
C ALA A 225 13.14 14.65 11.05
N TRP A 226 13.98 15.43 10.37
CA TRP A 226 13.73 16.83 10.12
C TRP A 226 12.53 17.05 9.18
N VAL A 227 12.45 16.31 8.07
CA VAL A 227 11.30 16.36 7.15
C VAL A 227 10.00 15.97 7.86
N ALA A 228 10.06 14.99 8.76
CA ALA A 228 8.92 14.55 9.54
C ALA A 228 8.56 15.48 10.72
N GLY A 229 9.29 16.59 10.91
CA GLY A 229 9.03 17.53 12.01
C GLY A 229 9.35 16.95 13.41
N ILE A 230 10.14 15.88 13.50
CA ILE A 230 10.57 15.28 14.77
C ILE A 230 11.73 16.06 15.37
N THR A 231 12.57 16.66 14.52
CA THR A 231 13.71 17.51 14.92
C THR A 231 13.62 18.89 14.26
N ASP A 232 14.12 19.92 14.95
CA ASP A 232 14.11 21.30 14.46
C ASP A 232 15.17 21.57 13.38
N ARG A 233 16.17 20.71 13.29
CA ARG A 233 17.30 20.87 12.35
C ARG A 233 17.78 19.51 11.83
N ARG A 234 18.47 19.56 10.70
CA ARG A 234 19.14 18.41 10.13
C ARG A 234 20.43 18.15 10.88
N GLU A 235 20.51 17.03 11.57
CA GLU A 235 21.73 16.52 12.18
C GLU A 235 21.75 14.99 12.11
N PRO A 236 22.93 14.36 12.00
CA PRO A 236 22.99 12.92 12.05
C PRO A 236 22.45 12.42 13.39
N VAL A 237 21.51 11.47 13.35
CA VAL A 237 20.85 10.96 14.55
C VAL A 237 20.56 9.47 14.40
N HIS A 238 20.70 8.72 15.50
CA HIS A 238 20.31 7.33 15.54
C HIS A 238 18.78 7.20 15.75
N PRO A 239 18.06 6.28 15.06
CA PRO A 239 16.58 6.18 15.16
C PRO A 239 16.08 6.04 16.60
N ARG A 240 16.80 5.32 17.46
CA ARG A 240 16.40 5.12 18.87
C ARG A 240 16.35 6.41 19.67
N GLU A 241 17.13 7.42 19.31
CA GLU A 241 17.11 8.73 19.97
C GLU A 241 15.84 9.52 19.67
N LEU A 242 15.17 9.19 18.55
CA LEU A 242 13.96 9.87 18.11
C LEU A 242 12.68 9.34 18.77
N VAL A 243 12.71 8.13 19.33
CA VAL A 243 11.51 7.44 19.86
C VAL A 243 10.78 8.27 20.91
N SER A 244 11.51 8.88 21.85
CA SER A 244 10.92 9.69 22.91
C SER A 244 10.32 11.02 22.41
N SER A 245 10.81 11.53 21.29
CA SER A 245 10.39 12.81 20.69
C SER A 245 9.28 12.66 19.65
N PHE A 246 9.03 11.44 19.17
CA PHE A 246 8.02 11.19 18.16
C PHE A 246 6.61 11.51 18.67
N ARG A 247 5.85 12.24 17.85
CA ARG A 247 4.42 12.52 18.04
C ARG A 247 3.70 12.47 16.70
N TRP A 248 2.55 11.85 16.63
CA TRP A 248 1.74 11.79 15.42
C TRP A 248 1.33 13.19 14.92
N GLU A 249 1.07 14.09 15.86
CA GLU A 249 0.62 15.46 15.61
C GLU A 249 1.72 16.33 15.01
N SER A 250 2.99 15.96 15.16
CA SER A 250 4.12 16.71 14.57
C SER A 250 4.34 16.39 13.10
N LEU A 251 3.80 15.26 12.61
CA LEU A 251 3.99 14.87 11.22
C LEU A 251 3.31 15.86 10.27
N PRO A 252 4.02 16.35 9.23
CA PRO A 252 3.42 17.18 8.20
C PRO A 252 2.36 16.37 7.44
N ARG A 253 1.39 17.06 6.84
CA ARG A 253 0.37 16.44 5.99
C ARG A 253 0.69 16.57 4.50
N ASP A 254 1.57 17.49 4.14
CA ASP A 254 1.99 17.72 2.78
C ASP A 254 3.21 16.88 2.43
N ASP A 255 3.26 16.44 1.17
CA ASP A 255 4.42 15.72 0.64
C ASP A 255 5.63 16.64 0.61
N TYR A 256 6.80 16.05 0.79
CA TYR A 256 8.05 16.78 0.78
C TYR A 256 8.79 16.58 -0.54
N VAL A 257 9.06 17.69 -1.25
CA VAL A 257 9.89 17.68 -2.46
C VAL A 257 11.35 17.81 -2.05
N LEU A 258 12.16 16.81 -2.39
CA LEU A 258 13.60 16.82 -2.14
C LEU A 258 14.27 17.97 -2.90
N THR A 259 15.10 18.72 -2.20
CA THR A 259 15.81 19.89 -2.74
C THR A 259 17.29 19.59 -2.98
N SER A 260 17.95 20.45 -3.77
CA SER A 260 19.42 20.40 -3.93
C SER A 260 20.20 20.49 -2.62
N LYS A 261 19.64 21.19 -1.62
CA LYS A 261 20.22 21.26 -0.26
C LYS A 261 20.15 19.92 0.48
N ASP A 262 19.11 19.13 0.21
CA ASP A 262 18.98 17.78 0.76
C ASP A 262 19.99 16.85 0.12
N MET A 263 20.20 17.01 -1.19
CA MET A 263 21.22 16.25 -1.91
C MET A 263 22.63 16.56 -1.42
N GLN A 264 22.94 17.85 -1.22
CA GLN A 264 24.17 18.29 -0.60
C GLN A 264 24.36 17.71 0.80
N TRP A 265 23.31 17.72 1.61
CA TRP A 265 23.30 17.09 2.93
C TRP A 265 23.66 15.60 2.86
N LEU A 266 23.15 14.89 1.86
CA LEU A 266 23.47 13.49 1.61
C LEU A 266 24.83 13.25 0.93
N GLY A 267 25.62 14.32 0.67
CA GLY A 267 26.91 14.20 -0.03
C GLY A 267 26.80 13.94 -1.52
N LYS A 268 25.68 14.31 -2.14
CA LYS A 268 25.38 14.13 -3.57
C LYS A 268 25.41 15.46 -4.34
N GLU A 269 26.52 16.19 -4.28
CA GLU A 269 26.64 17.57 -4.79
C GLU A 269 26.43 17.69 -6.33
N ASN A 270 26.61 16.64 -7.09
CA ASN A 270 26.56 16.64 -8.56
C ASN A 270 25.26 16.04 -9.14
N MET A 271 24.25 15.75 -8.34
CA MET A 271 22.99 15.27 -8.88
C MET A 271 22.00 16.44 -9.01
N ASN A 272 21.76 16.84 -10.25
CA ASN A 272 20.53 17.54 -10.57
C ASN A 272 19.39 16.62 -10.19
N VAL A 273 18.51 17.09 -9.28
CA VAL A 273 17.23 16.46 -9.00
C VAL A 273 16.35 16.79 -10.22
N CYS A 274 16.65 16.15 -11.35
CA CYS A 274 15.87 16.19 -12.59
C CYS A 274 15.02 14.94 -12.67
#